data_21aedb73bfb89bcd0e6345ab3957c32e
#
_entry.id   21aedb73bfb89bcd0e6345ab3957c32e
#
_cell.length_a   1.000
_cell.length_b   1.000
_cell.length_c   1.000
_cell.angle_alpha   90.00
_cell.angle_beta   90.00
_cell.angle_gamma   90.00
#
_symmetry.space_group_name_H-M   'P 1'
#
loop_
_entity.id
_entity.type
_entity.pdbx_description
1 polymer ?
#
loop_
_entity_poly.entity_id
_entity_poly.type
_entity_poly.pdbx_seq_one_letter_code
_entity_poly.pdbx_strand_id
1 'polypeptide(L)'
;MSNLSEIGEAIRYYKLHADGGYTEWSKVPCTDDYKMHVPSMGFNTVGPVENEKVIFGWLTEIGAQQELVDIVEFGAYITCYLKISDKEGGVLDVVEVFKMDESGKVEEIWAL
;
A
#
# COMPACT_ATOMS: atom_id res chain seq x y z
N MET A 1 -18.72 5.44 -11.92
CA MET A 1 -18.46 4.01 -12.08
C MET A 1 -16.96 3.76 -12.06
N SER A 2 -16.51 2.80 -11.30
CA SER A 2 -15.10 2.51 -11.19
C SER A 2 -14.62 1.62 -12.34
N ASN A 3 -13.41 1.89 -12.85
CA ASN A 3 -12.75 1.05 -13.83
C ASN A 3 -11.76 0.07 -13.18
N LEU A 4 -11.78 0.02 -11.84
CA LEU A 4 -10.86 -0.83 -11.09
C LEU A 4 -11.42 -2.24 -10.98
N SER A 5 -10.50 -3.22 -11.00
CA SER A 5 -10.83 -4.60 -10.67
C SER A 5 -11.23 -4.70 -9.19
N GLU A 6 -11.67 -5.88 -8.78
CA GLU A 6 -12.01 -6.16 -7.39
C GLU A 6 -10.83 -5.88 -6.46
N ILE A 7 -9.62 -6.23 -6.87
CA ILE A 7 -8.40 -5.95 -6.11
C ILE A 7 -8.13 -4.45 -6.05
N GLY A 8 -8.30 -3.75 -7.17
CA GLY A 8 -8.15 -2.29 -7.21
C GLY A 8 -9.10 -1.59 -6.27
N GLU A 9 -10.36 -2.06 -6.20
CA GLU A 9 -11.33 -1.50 -5.27
C GLU A 9 -10.96 -1.80 -3.82
N ALA A 10 -10.40 -2.97 -3.52
CA ALA A 10 -9.95 -3.31 -2.18
C ALA A 10 -8.79 -2.40 -1.74
N ILE A 11 -7.85 -2.16 -2.64
CA ILE A 11 -6.72 -1.25 -2.37
C ILE A 11 -7.23 0.18 -2.15
N ARG A 12 -8.16 0.62 -3.00
CA ARG A 12 -8.76 1.94 -2.87
C ARG A 12 -9.46 2.11 -1.53
N TYR A 13 -10.25 1.13 -1.13
CA TYR A 13 -10.93 1.14 0.17
C TYR A 13 -9.92 1.24 1.31
N TYR A 14 -8.87 0.43 1.25
CA TYR A 14 -7.82 0.46 2.25
C TYR A 14 -7.21 1.87 2.35
N LYS A 15 -6.84 2.47 1.22
CA LYS A 15 -6.20 3.79 1.22
C LYS A 15 -7.11 4.90 1.74
N LEU A 16 -8.42 4.77 1.53
CA LEU A 16 -9.37 5.77 2.00
C LEU A 16 -9.71 5.64 3.49
N HIS A 17 -9.53 4.45 4.07
CA HIS A 17 -10.00 4.16 5.43
C HIS A 17 -8.88 3.76 6.39
N ALA A 18 -7.64 3.72 5.92
CA ALA A 18 -6.54 3.25 6.76
C ALA A 18 -5.93 4.41 7.54
N ASP A 19 -5.88 4.24 8.84
CA ASP A 19 -5.12 5.12 9.74
C ASP A 19 -3.71 4.54 9.91
N GLY A 20 -3.06 4.23 8.77
CA GLY A 20 -1.79 3.54 8.77
C GLY A 20 -1.90 2.07 9.20
N GLY A 21 -3.11 1.57 9.40
CA GLY A 21 -3.33 0.29 10.04
C GLY A 21 -3.21 -0.92 9.11
N TYR A 22 -2.57 -1.95 9.62
CA TYR A 22 -2.44 -3.23 8.94
C TYR A 22 -3.77 -3.97 8.84
N THR A 23 -4.68 -3.74 9.79
CA THR A 23 -5.94 -4.48 9.88
C THR A 23 -6.76 -4.39 8.58
N GLU A 24 -6.89 -3.20 8.02
CA GLU A 24 -7.61 -3.04 6.76
C GLU A 24 -6.81 -3.57 5.57
N TRP A 25 -5.49 -3.48 5.63
CA TRP A 25 -4.62 -4.03 4.59
C TRP A 25 -4.75 -5.56 4.51
N SER A 26 -4.95 -6.23 5.62
CA SER A 26 -5.08 -7.69 5.64
C SER A 26 -6.27 -8.19 4.79
N LYS A 27 -7.19 -7.31 4.44
CA LYS A 27 -8.34 -7.63 3.58
C LYS A 27 -8.01 -7.55 2.09
N VAL A 28 -6.84 -7.02 1.73
CA VAL A 28 -6.39 -6.98 0.34
C VAL A 28 -5.76 -8.33 0.01
N PRO A 29 -6.26 -9.05 -1.01
CA PRO A 29 -5.69 -10.35 -1.36
C PRO A 29 -4.23 -10.21 -1.81
N CYS A 30 -3.34 -10.86 -1.09
CA CYS A 30 -1.91 -10.88 -1.38
C CYS A 30 -1.41 -12.31 -1.40
N THR A 31 -0.32 -12.57 -2.11
CA THR A 31 0.36 -13.86 -2.01
C THR A 31 0.99 -14.01 -0.63
N ASP A 32 1.26 -15.24 -0.20
CA ASP A 32 1.82 -15.49 1.13
C ASP A 32 3.20 -14.87 1.32
N ASP A 33 3.93 -14.68 0.24
CA ASP A 33 5.30 -14.17 0.23
C ASP A 33 5.43 -12.87 -0.57
N TYR A 34 4.36 -12.07 -0.60
CA TYR A 34 4.44 -10.81 -1.33
C TYR A 34 5.58 -9.94 -0.81
N LYS A 35 6.22 -9.22 -1.74
CA LYS A 35 7.37 -8.37 -1.42
C LYS A 35 6.95 -6.92 -1.41
N MET A 36 7.49 -6.16 -0.46
CA MET A 36 7.29 -4.72 -0.42
C MET A 36 8.62 -4.01 -0.30
N HIS A 37 8.79 -3.00 -1.15
CA HIS A 37 10.02 -2.23 -1.23
C HIS A 37 9.71 -0.75 -1.00
N VAL A 38 10.46 -0.13 -0.09
CA VAL A 38 10.42 1.32 0.13
C VAL A 38 11.85 1.82 -0.05
N PRO A 39 12.27 2.08 -1.28
CA PRO A 39 13.70 2.39 -1.58
C PRO A 39 14.23 3.61 -0.82
N SER A 40 13.41 4.64 -0.64
CA SER A 40 13.83 5.85 0.07
C SER A 40 14.16 5.59 1.53
N MET A 41 13.62 4.53 2.12
CA MET A 41 13.83 4.14 3.52
C MET A 41 14.73 2.91 3.65
N GLY A 42 15.07 2.28 2.52
CA GLY A 42 15.83 1.04 2.55
C GLY A 42 15.06 -0.17 3.06
N PHE A 43 13.73 -0.10 3.07
CA PHE A 43 12.90 -1.23 3.54
C PHE A 43 12.66 -2.22 2.42
N ASN A 44 12.83 -3.50 2.72
CA ASN A 44 12.48 -4.61 1.83
C ASN A 44 11.92 -5.72 2.71
N THR A 45 10.63 -6.02 2.54
CA THR A 45 9.96 -7.02 3.37
C THR A 45 9.41 -8.14 2.50
N VAL A 46 9.26 -9.34 3.09
CA VAL A 46 8.66 -10.50 2.45
C VAL A 46 7.58 -11.05 3.37
N GLY A 47 6.36 -11.08 2.86
CA GLY A 47 5.22 -11.63 3.57
C GLY A 47 4.57 -10.67 4.56
N PRO A 48 3.38 -11.05 5.07
CA PRO A 48 2.57 -10.16 5.90
C PRO A 48 3.21 -9.86 7.27
N VAL A 49 3.90 -10.81 7.87
CA VAL A 49 4.48 -10.63 9.21
C VAL A 49 5.57 -9.55 9.18
N GLU A 50 6.50 -9.62 8.23
CA GLU A 50 7.54 -8.60 8.08
C GLU A 50 6.96 -7.25 7.70
N ASN A 51 6.00 -7.25 6.80
CA ASN A 51 5.36 -6.02 6.36
C ASN A 51 4.67 -5.31 7.51
N GLU A 52 3.93 -6.07 8.34
CA GLU A 52 3.30 -5.51 9.53
C GLU A 52 4.34 -4.92 10.49
N LYS A 53 5.39 -5.67 10.76
CA LYS A 53 6.40 -5.28 11.72
C LYS A 53 7.20 -4.06 11.27
N VAL A 54 7.64 -4.03 10.01
CA VAL A 54 8.55 -2.99 9.51
C VAL A 54 7.78 -1.80 8.96
N ILE A 55 6.89 -2.03 8.01
CA ILE A 55 6.24 -0.94 7.28
C ILE A 55 5.10 -0.34 8.12
N PHE A 56 4.17 -1.16 8.57
CA PHE A 56 3.04 -0.67 9.36
C PHE A 56 3.47 -0.23 10.75
N GLY A 57 4.51 -0.86 11.30
CA GLY A 57 5.13 -0.40 12.55
C GLY A 57 5.68 1.01 12.41
N TRP A 58 6.38 1.29 11.32
CA TRP A 58 6.90 2.62 11.03
C TRP A 58 5.77 3.64 10.84
N LEU A 59 4.75 3.29 10.05
CA LEU A 59 3.61 4.18 9.83
C LEU A 59 2.90 4.51 11.14
N THR A 60 2.73 3.52 12.01
CA THR A 60 2.13 3.72 13.33
C THR A 60 2.98 4.65 14.20
N GLU A 61 4.29 4.43 14.18
CA GLU A 61 5.24 5.22 14.98
C GLU A 61 5.20 6.70 14.62
N ILE A 62 5.13 7.04 13.34
CA ILE A 62 5.07 8.43 12.90
C ILE A 62 3.67 9.02 12.97
N GLY A 63 2.67 8.24 13.33
CA GLY A 63 1.29 8.70 13.35
C GLY A 63 0.78 9.02 11.95
N ALA A 64 1.11 8.18 10.97
CA ALA A 64 0.82 8.43 9.57
C ALA A 64 -0.67 8.45 9.28
N GLN A 65 -1.07 9.43 8.47
CA GLN A 65 -2.40 9.46 7.86
C GLN A 65 -2.20 9.54 6.35
N GLN A 66 -3.01 8.77 5.62
CA GLN A 66 -2.89 8.68 4.18
C GLN A 66 -4.07 9.37 3.49
N GLU A 67 -3.76 10.18 2.49
CA GLU A 67 -4.76 10.78 1.62
C GLU A 67 -4.55 10.23 0.22
N LEU A 68 -5.53 9.50 -0.30
CA LEU A 68 -5.48 8.99 -1.67
C LEU A 68 -5.86 10.12 -2.62
N VAL A 69 -4.91 10.49 -3.50
CA VAL A 69 -5.15 11.52 -4.51
C VAL A 69 -5.72 10.90 -5.78
N ASP A 70 -5.13 9.78 -6.22
CA ASP A 70 -5.59 9.10 -7.44
C ASP A 70 -5.18 7.64 -7.40
N ILE A 71 -5.92 6.82 -8.12
CA ILE A 71 -5.63 5.40 -8.29
C ILE A 71 -6.01 4.98 -9.71
N VAL A 72 -5.11 4.29 -10.38
CA VAL A 72 -5.34 3.79 -11.75
C VAL A 72 -4.88 2.35 -11.85
N GLU A 73 -5.54 1.61 -12.74
CA GLU A 73 -5.18 0.23 -13.01
C GLU A 73 -4.85 0.09 -14.50
N PHE A 74 -3.74 -0.59 -14.80
CA PHE A 74 -3.37 -0.88 -16.17
C PHE A 74 -2.62 -2.22 -16.22
N GLY A 75 -3.16 -3.16 -17.00
CA GLY A 75 -2.59 -4.50 -17.10
C GLY A 75 -2.53 -5.19 -15.74
N ALA A 76 -1.37 -5.68 -15.35
CA ALA A 76 -1.14 -6.38 -14.10
C ALA A 76 -0.77 -5.44 -12.94
N TYR A 77 -0.87 -4.12 -13.14
CA TYR A 77 -0.42 -3.12 -12.16
C TYR A 77 -1.55 -2.23 -11.71
N ILE A 78 -1.50 -1.85 -10.42
CA ILE A 78 -2.34 -0.81 -9.85
C ILE A 78 -1.41 0.23 -9.27
N THR A 79 -1.63 1.50 -9.61
CA THR A 79 -0.77 2.59 -9.15
C THR A 79 -1.59 3.60 -8.37
N CYS A 80 -1.12 3.96 -7.18
CA CYS A 80 -1.72 4.96 -6.32
C CYS A 80 -0.79 6.14 -6.15
N TYR A 81 -1.35 7.36 -6.23
CA TYR A 81 -0.67 8.53 -5.75
C TYR A 81 -1.31 8.93 -4.43
N LEU A 82 -0.51 9.03 -3.38
CA LEU A 82 -1.02 9.41 -2.07
C LEU A 82 -0.09 10.40 -1.37
N LYS A 83 -0.67 11.08 -0.40
CA LYS A 83 0.06 11.94 0.52
C LYS A 83 0.01 11.29 1.89
N ILE A 84 1.17 11.17 2.51
CA ILE A 84 1.27 10.62 3.86
C ILE A 84 1.72 11.74 4.77
N SER A 85 0.88 12.10 5.74
CA SER A 85 1.23 13.10 6.74
C SER A 85 1.59 12.41 8.04
N ASP A 86 2.54 13.00 8.77
CA ASP A 86 2.93 12.50 10.08
C ASP A 86 2.38 13.39 11.21
N LYS A 87 2.58 12.96 12.44
CA LYS A 87 2.06 13.67 13.63
C LYS A 87 2.74 15.02 13.88
N GLU A 88 3.84 15.29 13.19
CA GLU A 88 4.60 16.54 13.34
C GLU A 88 4.32 17.54 12.22
N GLY A 89 3.39 17.21 11.33
CA GLY A 89 2.99 18.08 10.23
C GLY A 89 3.79 17.89 8.96
N GLY A 90 4.69 16.91 8.90
CA GLY A 90 5.40 16.58 7.67
C GLY A 90 4.48 15.88 6.68
N VAL A 91 4.68 16.13 5.39
CA VAL A 91 3.89 15.51 4.31
C VAL A 91 4.84 14.94 3.27
N LEU A 92 4.60 13.67 2.91
CA LEU A 92 5.33 12.97 1.86
C LEU A 92 4.40 12.68 0.71
N ASP A 93 4.86 12.97 -0.51
CA ASP A 93 4.17 12.53 -1.73
C ASP A 93 4.73 11.16 -2.09
N VAL A 94 3.84 10.17 -2.25
CA VAL A 94 4.25 8.79 -2.48
C VAL A 94 3.47 8.22 -3.66
N VAL A 95 4.19 7.58 -4.55
CA VAL A 95 3.59 6.77 -5.63
C VAL A 95 3.83 5.32 -5.28
N GLU A 96 2.75 4.55 -5.13
CA GLU A 96 2.84 3.13 -4.87
C GLU A 96 2.42 2.34 -6.09
N VAL A 97 3.20 1.32 -6.44
CA VAL A 97 2.89 0.42 -7.55
C VAL A 97 2.67 -0.97 -6.98
N PHE A 98 1.53 -1.55 -7.31
CA PHE A 98 1.15 -2.89 -6.88
C PHE A 98 1.13 -3.79 -8.11
N LYS A 99 1.91 -4.86 -8.09
CA LYS A 99 1.92 -5.85 -9.16
C LYS A 99 1.09 -7.06 -8.74
N MET A 100 0.16 -7.46 -9.60
CA MET A 100 -0.70 -8.61 -9.35
C MET A 100 -0.20 -9.82 -10.12
N ASP A 101 -0.38 -11.01 -9.54
CA ASP A 101 -0.11 -12.26 -10.23
C ASP A 101 -1.29 -12.67 -11.11
N GLU A 102 -1.18 -13.82 -11.76
CA GLU A 102 -2.21 -14.32 -12.68
C GLU A 102 -3.54 -14.62 -11.99
N SER A 103 -3.52 -14.88 -10.69
CA SER A 103 -4.75 -15.16 -9.93
C SER A 103 -5.42 -13.88 -9.40
N GLY A 104 -4.80 -12.71 -9.61
CA GLY A 104 -5.33 -11.45 -9.14
C GLY A 104 -4.94 -11.12 -7.69
N LYS A 105 -3.86 -11.70 -7.19
CA LYS A 105 -3.33 -11.38 -5.87
C LYS A 105 -2.12 -10.47 -6.00
N VAL A 106 -1.94 -9.57 -5.04
CA VAL A 106 -0.76 -8.71 -5.00
C VAL A 106 0.46 -9.56 -4.68
N GLU A 107 1.47 -9.51 -5.52
CA GLU A 107 2.72 -10.25 -5.34
C GLU A 107 3.92 -9.38 -5.07
N GLU A 108 3.87 -8.09 -5.43
CA GLU A 108 4.98 -7.17 -5.20
C GLU A 108 4.49 -5.72 -5.15
N ILE A 109 5.09 -4.92 -4.27
CA ILE A 109 4.70 -3.53 -4.05
C ILE A 109 5.96 -2.67 -3.97
N TRP A 110 5.92 -1.52 -4.63
CA TRP A 110 6.98 -0.50 -4.53
C TRP A 110 6.34 0.81 -4.08
N ALA A 111 6.88 1.40 -3.02
CA ALA A 111 6.51 2.73 -2.56
C ALA A 111 7.68 3.68 -2.87
N LEU A 112 7.46 4.58 -3.79
CA LEU A 112 8.51 5.43 -4.37
C LEU A 112 8.49 6.87 -3.85
#